data_7e2f6802f0bf5dcecba2ee0beaf79d53
#
_entry.id   7e2f6802f0bf5dcecba2ee0beaf79d53
#
_cell.length_a   1.000
_cell.length_b   1.000
_cell.length_c   1.000
_cell.angle_alpha   90.00
_cell.angle_beta   90.00
_cell.angle_gamma   90.00
#
_symmetry.space_group_name_H-M   'P 1'
#
loop_
_entity.id
_entity.type
_entity.pdbx_description
1 polymer ?
#
loop_
_entity_poly.entity_id
_entity_poly.type
_entity_poly.pdbx_seq_one_letter_code
_entity_poly.pdbx_strand_id
1 'polypeptide(L)'
;MSPYSAFIYNILTMGLIFPWTYLWAPGALPGGRLVWGILLAMIFEIPIALAYVWLSTALPRSGGDYVFQSRVFGGGIGFSIVMSGFVIWILQWVALSGWLLSYLGFASLFLGLGGTMGNPTLTSIGVWFTTPWGIIIVSILNALLAMLLLVSGFKNYVKFQYVMWYATLLSFGLMLYLFFSATPETFAQKLNDFVVASGGAPNFYETAINAAKGANIDLNPPFSLLATLLVAPIAWTSLQWASYSAQQNGEIKGARSFQNQLVIILGSLIVTGLLLAALAAAFEHAIGTNFLYVAGAGYWAGLAEGKFNGVFLWPNILAMALAGSPIIVVIISLGYILNAFQIVNNCYIGMTRVMVAMSLDRLLPEWVSRVSDRLHTPVNAHLAYFLASIPVILVYNLWGQWTALTLGVTFACGYVFIVTALAGALMPYRAKALYGASPGAAYKVGSIPMVTIFGLIGALVGGVMVLMFMFYSALGLTSVLAYQVGSASWRCRSFGISWPE
;
A
#
# COMPACT_ATOMS: atom_id res chain seq x y z
N MET A 1 -5.08 -17.70 13.85
CA MET A 1 -5.63 -16.31 13.91
C MET A 1 -7.14 -16.38 13.93
N SER A 2 -7.83 -15.44 14.62
CA SER A 2 -9.30 -15.36 14.59
C SER A 2 -9.77 -14.71 13.28
N PRO A 3 -11.05 -14.84 12.89
CA PRO A 3 -11.60 -14.08 11.75
C PRO A 3 -11.39 -12.56 11.89
N TYR A 4 -11.58 -12.02 13.11
CA TYR A 4 -11.33 -10.61 13.39
C TYR A 4 -9.86 -10.22 13.20
N SER A 5 -8.91 -11.06 13.66
CA SER A 5 -7.49 -10.82 13.38
C SER A 5 -7.17 -10.82 11.89
N ALA A 6 -7.78 -11.70 11.10
CA ALA A 6 -7.59 -11.77 9.66
C ALA A 6 -8.21 -10.56 8.94
N PHE A 7 -9.36 -10.08 9.41
CA PHE A 7 -10.00 -8.86 8.96
C PHE A 7 -9.10 -7.62 9.19
N ILE A 8 -8.56 -7.48 10.41
CA ILE A 8 -7.59 -6.42 10.74
C ILE A 8 -6.34 -6.54 9.85
N TYR A 9 -5.85 -7.76 9.66
CA TYR A 9 -4.67 -8.02 8.84
C TYR A 9 -4.83 -7.47 7.42
N ASN A 10 -5.98 -7.69 6.79
CA ASN A 10 -6.26 -7.15 5.46
C ASN A 10 -6.34 -5.62 5.45
N ILE A 11 -7.02 -5.00 6.43
CA ILE A 11 -7.09 -3.52 6.53
C ILE A 11 -5.70 -2.91 6.65
N LEU A 12 -4.86 -3.45 7.52
CA LEU A 12 -3.50 -2.97 7.73
C LEU A 12 -2.60 -3.24 6.51
N THR A 13 -2.87 -4.31 5.74
CA THR A 13 -2.16 -4.59 4.48
C THR A 13 -2.53 -3.61 3.38
N MET A 14 -3.79 -3.22 3.28
CA MET A 14 -4.23 -2.17 2.36
C MET A 14 -3.65 -0.80 2.69
N GLY A 15 -3.12 -0.62 3.90
CA GLY A 15 -2.40 0.59 4.28
C GLY A 15 -3.33 1.76 4.53
N LEU A 16 -4.15 1.70 5.57
CA LEU A 16 -5.18 2.68 5.92
C LEU A 16 -4.67 4.14 5.98
N ILE A 17 -3.40 4.36 6.32
CA ILE A 17 -2.81 5.70 6.48
C ILE A 17 -1.72 6.05 5.47
N PHE A 18 -1.36 5.14 4.55
CA PHE A 18 -0.32 5.38 3.54
C PHE A 18 -0.79 5.48 2.07
N PRO A 19 -2.05 5.72 1.72
CA PRO A 19 -2.44 5.67 0.32
C PRO A 19 -1.79 6.80 -0.48
N TRP A 20 -1.11 6.42 -1.55
CA TRP A 20 -0.47 7.33 -2.51
C TRP A 20 -1.46 8.27 -3.19
N THR A 21 -2.71 7.88 -3.21
CA THR A 21 -3.80 8.58 -3.89
C THR A 21 -3.89 10.05 -3.51
N TYR A 22 -3.62 10.38 -2.24
CA TYR A 22 -3.77 11.77 -1.73
C TYR A 22 -2.80 12.79 -2.33
N LEU A 23 -1.62 12.37 -2.74
CA LEU A 23 -0.64 13.27 -3.36
C LEU A 23 -0.46 12.99 -4.85
N TRP A 24 -0.45 11.70 -5.23
CA TRP A 24 -0.23 11.34 -6.61
C TRP A 24 -1.39 11.79 -7.51
N ALA A 25 -2.63 11.51 -7.13
CA ALA A 25 -3.76 11.84 -7.98
C ALA A 25 -3.92 13.36 -8.21
N PRO A 26 -3.87 14.24 -7.20
CA PRO A 26 -3.92 15.67 -7.46
C PRO A 26 -2.78 16.18 -8.34
N GLY A 27 -1.57 15.65 -8.15
CA GLY A 27 -0.41 16.04 -8.93
C GLY A 27 -0.43 15.58 -10.39
N ALA A 28 -0.95 14.38 -10.64
CA ALA A 28 -0.93 13.74 -11.96
C ALA A 28 -2.23 13.91 -12.77
N LEU A 29 -3.36 14.11 -12.08
CA LEU A 29 -4.71 14.06 -12.64
C LEU A 29 -5.52 15.31 -12.25
N PRO A 30 -5.14 16.50 -12.77
CA PRO A 30 -5.88 17.74 -12.47
C PRO A 30 -7.37 17.62 -12.83
N GLY A 31 -8.24 18.10 -11.94
CA GLY A 31 -9.70 18.01 -12.08
C GLY A 31 -10.32 16.66 -11.70
N GLY A 32 -9.51 15.66 -11.36
CA GLY A 32 -9.97 14.37 -10.81
C GLY A 32 -10.46 14.53 -9.37
N ARG A 33 -11.52 13.80 -9.00
CA ARG A 33 -12.11 13.82 -7.66
C ARG A 33 -11.64 12.60 -6.86
N LEU A 34 -10.89 12.84 -5.75
CA LEU A 34 -10.28 11.78 -4.93
C LEU A 34 -11.33 10.83 -4.36
N VAL A 35 -12.35 11.37 -3.71
CA VAL A 35 -13.41 10.58 -3.05
C VAL A 35 -14.07 9.61 -4.03
N TRP A 36 -14.46 10.10 -5.21
CA TRP A 36 -15.11 9.28 -6.22
C TRP A 36 -14.17 8.24 -6.81
N GLY A 37 -12.91 8.60 -7.06
CA GLY A 37 -11.92 7.66 -7.56
C GLY A 37 -11.62 6.52 -6.59
N ILE A 38 -11.54 6.80 -5.28
CA ILE A 38 -11.38 5.78 -4.23
C ILE A 38 -12.61 4.87 -4.16
N LEU A 39 -13.82 5.42 -4.18
CA LEU A 39 -15.04 4.62 -4.17
C LEU A 39 -15.18 3.74 -5.43
N LEU A 40 -14.79 4.25 -6.59
CA LEU A 40 -14.76 3.47 -7.83
C LEU A 40 -13.74 2.32 -7.73
N ALA A 41 -12.54 2.57 -7.20
CA ALA A 41 -11.55 1.52 -6.98
C ALA A 41 -12.08 0.42 -6.04
N MET A 42 -12.76 0.82 -4.96
CA MET A 42 -13.40 -0.14 -4.05
C MET A 42 -14.45 -1.00 -4.78
N ILE A 43 -15.32 -0.38 -5.57
CA ILE A 43 -16.36 -1.10 -6.34
C ILE A 43 -15.72 -2.05 -7.36
N PHE A 44 -14.67 -1.61 -8.03
CA PHE A 44 -13.98 -2.42 -9.03
C PHE A 44 -13.20 -3.59 -8.41
N GLU A 45 -12.75 -3.49 -7.15
CA GLU A 45 -12.11 -4.60 -6.45
C GLU A 45 -13.11 -5.65 -5.93
N ILE A 46 -14.40 -5.33 -5.76
CA ILE A 46 -15.41 -6.27 -5.25
C ILE A 46 -15.43 -7.61 -6.00
N PRO A 47 -15.45 -7.67 -7.34
CA PRO A 47 -15.47 -8.95 -8.06
C PRO A 47 -14.23 -9.80 -7.80
N ILE A 48 -13.05 -9.19 -7.69
CA ILE A 48 -11.79 -9.88 -7.37
C ILE A 48 -11.87 -10.42 -5.94
N ALA A 49 -12.22 -9.58 -4.98
CA ALA A 49 -12.38 -9.95 -3.58
C ALA A 49 -13.36 -11.12 -3.40
N LEU A 50 -14.49 -11.10 -4.11
CA LEU A 50 -15.46 -12.20 -4.10
C LEU A 50 -14.87 -13.49 -4.68
N ALA A 51 -14.12 -13.45 -5.79
CA ALA A 51 -13.46 -14.63 -6.32
C ALA A 51 -12.51 -15.26 -5.28
N TYR A 52 -11.77 -14.43 -4.52
CA TYR A 52 -10.93 -14.89 -3.41
C TYR A 52 -11.74 -15.49 -2.25
N VAL A 53 -12.93 -14.98 -1.94
CA VAL A 53 -13.83 -15.58 -0.92
C VAL A 53 -14.14 -17.02 -1.29
N TRP A 54 -14.52 -17.31 -2.54
CA TRP A 54 -14.80 -18.67 -3.02
C TRP A 54 -13.55 -19.55 -3.00
N LEU A 55 -12.43 -19.06 -3.51
CA LEU A 55 -11.17 -19.80 -3.54
C LEU A 55 -10.66 -20.11 -2.14
N SER A 56 -10.68 -19.15 -1.22
CA SER A 56 -10.25 -19.32 0.17
C SER A 56 -11.11 -20.32 0.92
N THR A 57 -12.42 -20.36 0.63
CA THR A 57 -13.35 -21.31 1.22
C THR A 57 -13.14 -22.73 0.68
N ALA A 58 -12.86 -22.86 -0.63
CA ALA A 58 -12.65 -24.13 -1.28
C ALA A 58 -11.28 -24.74 -0.94
N LEU A 59 -10.26 -23.90 -0.79
CA LEU A 59 -8.87 -24.27 -0.52
C LEU A 59 -8.34 -23.58 0.75
N PRO A 60 -8.78 -24.01 1.95
CA PRO A 60 -8.41 -23.38 3.23
C PRO A 60 -6.98 -23.78 3.65
N ARG A 61 -5.99 -23.47 2.83
CA ARG A 61 -4.56 -23.77 3.01
C ARG A 61 -3.73 -22.51 2.89
N SER A 62 -2.57 -22.48 3.56
CA SER A 62 -1.59 -21.41 3.38
C SER A 62 -0.88 -21.54 2.03
N GLY A 63 -0.44 -20.40 1.47
CA GLY A 63 0.16 -20.30 0.15
C GLY A 63 -0.74 -19.64 -0.90
N GLY A 64 -1.97 -19.25 -0.53
CA GLY A 64 -2.90 -18.39 -1.26
C GLY A 64 -2.88 -18.53 -2.78
N ASP A 65 -2.47 -17.49 -3.47
CA ASP A 65 -2.45 -17.40 -4.93
C ASP A 65 -1.73 -18.57 -5.60
N TYR A 66 -0.59 -19.00 -5.04
CA TYR A 66 0.11 -20.16 -5.57
C TYR A 66 -0.76 -21.43 -5.49
N VAL A 67 -1.37 -21.67 -4.33
CA VAL A 67 -2.25 -22.84 -4.12
C VAL A 67 -3.46 -22.76 -5.06
N PHE A 68 -4.06 -21.61 -5.20
CA PHE A 68 -5.24 -21.42 -6.08
C PHE A 68 -4.90 -21.65 -7.56
N GLN A 69 -3.85 -21.00 -8.04
CA GLN A 69 -3.44 -21.10 -9.43
C GLN A 69 -2.89 -22.49 -9.78
N SER A 70 -2.06 -23.07 -8.92
CA SER A 70 -1.46 -24.38 -9.17
C SER A 70 -2.48 -25.53 -9.24
N ARG A 71 -3.58 -25.45 -8.49
CA ARG A 71 -4.64 -26.46 -8.49
C ARG A 71 -5.60 -26.35 -9.69
N VAL A 72 -5.63 -25.18 -10.37
CA VAL A 72 -6.49 -24.94 -11.53
C VAL A 72 -5.71 -24.98 -12.85
N PHE A 73 -4.51 -24.38 -12.87
CA PHE A 73 -3.69 -24.25 -14.09
C PHE A 73 -2.48 -25.19 -14.15
N GLY A 74 -2.15 -25.84 -13.03
CA GLY A 74 -0.95 -26.67 -12.88
C GLY A 74 0.21 -25.95 -12.17
N GLY A 75 1.11 -26.75 -11.57
CA GLY A 75 2.19 -26.23 -10.72
C GLY A 75 3.14 -25.27 -11.43
N GLY A 76 3.48 -25.54 -12.71
CA GLY A 76 4.40 -24.68 -13.47
C GLY A 76 3.88 -23.25 -13.69
N ILE A 77 2.59 -23.13 -14.08
CA ILE A 77 1.97 -21.81 -14.29
C ILE A 77 1.85 -21.07 -12.96
N GLY A 78 1.31 -21.73 -11.91
CA GLY A 78 1.19 -21.11 -10.59
C GLY A 78 2.54 -20.67 -10.02
N PHE A 79 3.59 -21.49 -10.18
CA PHE A 79 4.94 -21.11 -9.77
C PHE A 79 5.45 -19.89 -10.51
N SER A 80 5.42 -19.90 -11.85
CA SER A 80 6.00 -18.83 -12.67
C SER A 80 5.34 -17.47 -12.37
N ILE A 81 4.00 -17.46 -12.28
CA ILE A 81 3.24 -16.24 -12.05
C ILE A 81 3.44 -15.71 -10.62
N VAL A 82 3.31 -16.57 -9.61
CA VAL A 82 3.39 -16.12 -8.23
C VAL A 82 4.84 -15.87 -7.78
N MET A 83 5.80 -16.64 -8.30
CA MET A 83 7.22 -16.39 -8.02
C MET A 83 7.65 -15.02 -8.58
N SER A 84 7.34 -14.72 -9.83
CA SER A 84 7.69 -13.45 -10.46
C SER A 84 6.88 -12.27 -9.90
N GLY A 85 5.55 -12.41 -9.77
CA GLY A 85 4.67 -11.31 -9.40
C GLY A 85 4.57 -11.05 -7.90
N PHE A 86 4.79 -12.06 -7.05
CA PHE A 86 4.71 -11.89 -5.61
C PHE A 86 6.06 -12.10 -4.93
N VAL A 87 6.63 -13.31 -4.97
CA VAL A 87 7.80 -13.62 -4.13
C VAL A 87 8.96 -12.66 -4.39
N ILE A 88 9.28 -12.40 -5.66
CA ILE A 88 10.35 -11.49 -6.04
C ILE A 88 9.93 -10.02 -5.84
N TRP A 89 8.77 -9.63 -6.36
CA TRP A 89 8.37 -8.22 -6.35
C TRP A 89 7.96 -7.70 -4.97
N ILE A 90 7.43 -8.53 -4.07
CA ILE A 90 7.13 -8.10 -2.70
C ILE A 90 8.39 -7.82 -1.88
N LEU A 91 9.58 -8.28 -2.29
CA LEU A 91 10.85 -7.81 -1.72
C LEU A 91 11.00 -6.29 -1.81
N GLN A 92 10.52 -5.67 -2.89
CA GLN A 92 10.50 -4.21 -3.02
C GLN A 92 9.56 -3.54 -1.99
N TRP A 93 8.44 -4.18 -1.63
CA TRP A 93 7.57 -3.69 -0.56
C TRP A 93 8.24 -3.74 0.82
N VAL A 94 9.18 -4.65 1.02
CA VAL A 94 10.05 -4.64 2.23
C VAL A 94 10.88 -3.36 2.26
N ALA A 95 11.53 -3.01 1.14
CA ALA A 95 12.30 -1.77 1.03
C ALA A 95 11.39 -0.53 1.18
N LEU A 96 10.25 -0.51 0.49
CA LEU A 96 9.26 0.56 0.58
C LEU A 96 8.74 0.74 2.01
N SER A 97 8.43 -0.34 2.73
CA SER A 97 7.95 -0.25 4.12
C SER A 97 8.99 0.39 5.04
N GLY A 98 10.27 0.12 4.81
CA GLY A 98 11.36 0.78 5.51
C GLY A 98 11.47 2.27 5.17
N TRP A 99 11.28 2.63 3.90
CA TRP A 99 11.19 4.02 3.48
C TRP A 99 10.00 4.73 4.15
N LEU A 100 8.82 4.10 4.17
CA LEU A 100 7.64 4.63 4.85
C LEU A 100 7.88 4.81 6.35
N LEU A 101 8.53 3.85 7.00
CA LEU A 101 8.87 3.93 8.42
C LEU A 101 9.83 5.09 8.71
N SER A 102 10.89 5.25 7.91
CA SER A 102 11.86 6.32 8.08
C SER A 102 11.24 7.68 7.76
N TYR A 103 10.67 7.81 6.56
CA TYR A 103 10.27 9.07 5.97
C TYR A 103 8.92 9.58 6.54
N LEU A 104 7.89 8.74 6.59
CA LEU A 104 6.57 9.14 7.09
C LEU A 104 6.39 8.83 8.59
N GLY A 105 7.15 7.91 9.15
CA GLY A 105 7.14 7.61 10.58
C GLY A 105 8.07 8.52 11.36
N PHE A 106 9.38 8.23 11.33
CA PHE A 106 10.36 8.92 12.18
C PHE A 106 10.64 10.36 11.74
N ALA A 107 10.83 10.62 10.44
CA ALA A 107 11.06 12.00 10.00
C ALA A 107 9.87 12.89 10.37
N SER A 108 8.64 12.44 10.09
CA SER A 108 7.45 13.21 10.46
C SER A 108 7.29 13.39 11.98
N LEU A 109 7.65 12.36 12.78
CA LEU A 109 7.66 12.48 14.26
C LEU A 109 8.55 13.62 14.71
N PHE A 110 9.82 13.60 14.30
CA PHE A 110 10.80 14.58 14.78
C PHE A 110 10.57 15.96 14.17
N LEU A 111 10.14 16.06 12.92
CA LEU A 111 9.72 17.33 12.30
C LEU A 111 8.47 17.90 12.98
N GLY A 112 7.49 17.04 13.27
CA GLY A 112 6.27 17.44 13.97
C GLY A 112 6.55 17.93 15.40
N LEU A 113 7.40 17.24 16.15
CA LEU A 113 7.85 17.69 17.48
C LEU A 113 8.68 18.97 17.39
N GLY A 114 9.59 19.07 16.41
CA GLY A 114 10.38 20.28 16.17
C GLY A 114 9.50 21.51 15.94
N GLY A 115 8.46 21.38 15.09
CA GLY A 115 7.52 22.44 14.79
C GLY A 115 6.57 22.79 15.93
N THR A 116 6.10 21.80 16.70
CA THR A 116 5.20 22.08 17.85
C THR A 116 5.91 22.57 19.08
N MET A 117 7.21 22.24 19.26
CA MET A 117 8.01 22.62 20.43
C MET A 117 9.00 23.76 20.15
N GLY A 118 9.09 24.22 18.91
CA GLY A 118 10.06 25.22 18.49
C GLY A 118 11.52 24.75 18.67
N ASN A 119 11.82 23.46 18.43
CA ASN A 119 13.12 22.86 18.73
C ASN A 119 13.87 22.47 17.43
N PRO A 120 14.90 23.28 17.00
CA PRO A 120 15.65 23.03 15.78
C PRO A 120 16.44 21.71 15.79
N THR A 121 16.84 21.23 16.97
CA THR A 121 17.57 19.96 17.09
C THR A 121 16.67 18.79 16.68
N LEU A 122 15.41 18.78 17.12
CA LEU A 122 14.45 17.77 16.71
C LEU A 122 14.18 17.84 15.20
N THR A 123 14.06 19.05 14.66
CA THR A 123 13.93 19.25 13.19
C THR A 123 15.13 18.65 12.44
N SER A 124 16.36 18.89 12.89
CA SER A 124 17.57 18.33 12.27
C SER A 124 17.60 16.79 12.34
N ILE A 125 17.18 16.20 13.45
CA ILE A 125 17.02 14.74 13.59
C ILE A 125 15.99 14.23 12.56
N GLY A 126 14.86 14.93 12.42
CA GLY A 126 13.84 14.57 11.42
C GLY A 126 14.38 14.57 10.00
N VAL A 127 15.16 15.59 9.64
CA VAL A 127 15.82 15.68 8.33
C VAL A 127 16.78 14.52 8.08
N TRP A 128 17.51 14.04 9.10
CA TRP A 128 18.40 12.89 8.94
C TRP A 128 17.64 11.63 8.48
N PHE A 129 16.43 11.39 8.97
CA PHE A 129 15.59 10.26 8.54
C PHE A 129 15.11 10.35 7.09
N THR A 130 15.25 11.50 6.42
CA THR A 130 14.96 11.65 4.98
C THR A 130 16.17 11.37 4.10
N THR A 131 17.37 11.26 4.68
CA THR A 131 18.59 10.98 3.93
C THR A 131 18.65 9.53 3.45
N PRO A 132 19.35 9.21 2.33
CA PRO A 132 19.48 7.84 1.86
C PRO A 132 20.00 6.87 2.92
N TRP A 133 21.01 7.26 3.69
CA TRP A 133 21.57 6.41 4.75
C TRP A 133 20.63 6.25 5.95
N GLY A 134 19.93 7.31 6.36
CA GLY A 134 18.91 7.22 7.40
C GLY A 134 17.81 6.22 7.02
N ILE A 135 17.33 6.30 5.77
CA ILE A 135 16.32 5.39 5.24
C ILE A 135 16.85 3.96 5.15
N ILE A 136 18.08 3.73 4.65
CA ILE A 136 18.68 2.38 4.53
C ILE A 136 18.80 1.72 5.89
N ILE A 137 19.34 2.42 6.88
CA ILE A 137 19.52 1.89 8.24
C ILE A 137 18.17 1.50 8.84
N VAL A 138 17.19 2.40 8.77
CA VAL A 138 15.83 2.14 9.27
C VAL A 138 15.18 0.96 8.52
N SER A 139 15.37 0.86 7.20
CA SER A 139 14.80 -0.23 6.40
C SER A 139 15.36 -1.59 6.79
N ILE A 140 16.67 -1.68 6.98
CA ILE A 140 17.33 -2.93 7.40
C ILE A 140 16.88 -3.31 8.82
N LEU A 141 16.82 -2.35 9.75
CA LEU A 141 16.33 -2.59 11.11
C LEU A 141 14.85 -3.01 11.12
N ASN A 142 14.02 -2.37 10.29
CA ASN A 142 12.61 -2.72 10.12
C ASN A 142 12.45 -4.17 9.67
N ALA A 143 13.19 -4.56 8.62
CA ALA A 143 13.19 -5.92 8.09
C ALA A 143 13.70 -6.95 9.11
N LEU A 144 14.77 -6.63 9.84
CA LEU A 144 15.33 -7.48 10.90
C LEU A 144 14.34 -7.68 12.05
N LEU A 145 13.74 -6.60 12.56
CA LEU A 145 12.77 -6.66 13.66
C LEU A 145 11.52 -7.46 13.26
N ALA A 146 11.03 -7.30 12.02
CA ALA A 146 9.94 -8.10 11.50
C ALA A 146 10.30 -9.58 11.44
N MET A 147 11.48 -9.94 10.92
CA MET A 147 11.97 -11.31 10.92
C MET A 147 12.03 -11.89 12.35
N LEU A 148 12.62 -11.16 13.30
CA LEU A 148 12.73 -11.61 14.70
C LEU A 148 11.37 -11.79 15.35
N LEU A 149 10.43 -10.89 15.14
CA LEU A 149 9.05 -11.01 15.66
C LEU A 149 8.38 -12.29 15.11
N LEU A 150 8.49 -12.54 13.80
CA LEU A 150 7.84 -13.69 13.17
C LEU A 150 8.51 -15.02 13.54
N VAL A 151 9.84 -15.04 13.68
CA VAL A 151 10.60 -16.20 14.16
C VAL A 151 10.26 -16.49 15.63
N SER A 152 9.95 -15.49 16.45
CA SER A 152 9.51 -15.71 17.84
C SER A 152 8.16 -16.45 17.96
N GLY A 153 7.43 -16.59 16.86
CA GLY A 153 6.20 -17.34 16.75
C GLY A 153 4.99 -16.51 16.35
N PHE A 154 4.13 -17.11 15.53
CA PHE A 154 2.97 -16.46 14.95
C PHE A 154 1.97 -15.91 16.00
N LYS A 155 1.87 -16.55 17.18
CA LYS A 155 1.03 -16.03 18.28
C LYS A 155 1.51 -14.68 18.79
N ASN A 156 2.83 -14.45 18.87
CA ASN A 156 3.40 -13.18 19.32
C ASN A 156 3.12 -12.08 18.30
N TYR A 157 3.28 -12.39 17.01
CA TYR A 157 2.89 -11.48 15.94
C TYR A 157 1.41 -11.10 16.06
N VAL A 158 0.48 -12.05 16.19
CA VAL A 158 -0.96 -11.76 16.29
C VAL A 158 -1.30 -10.87 17.50
N LYS A 159 -0.62 -11.06 18.65
CA LYS A 159 -0.78 -10.16 19.80
C LYS A 159 -0.31 -8.73 19.49
N PHE A 160 0.86 -8.61 18.87
CA PHE A 160 1.42 -7.31 18.51
C PHE A 160 0.62 -6.61 17.41
N GLN A 161 -0.02 -7.37 16.50
CA GLN A 161 -0.92 -6.85 15.48
C GLN A 161 -2.07 -6.03 16.09
N TYR A 162 -2.61 -6.40 17.25
CA TYR A 162 -3.64 -5.60 17.92
C TYR A 162 -3.10 -4.25 18.39
N VAL A 163 -1.85 -4.19 18.86
CA VAL A 163 -1.21 -2.93 19.24
C VAL A 163 -1.06 -2.02 18.01
N MET A 164 -0.56 -2.61 16.89
CA MET A 164 -0.43 -1.89 15.62
C MET A 164 -1.78 -1.38 15.13
N TRP A 165 -2.83 -2.19 15.24
CA TRP A 165 -4.19 -1.85 14.84
C TRP A 165 -4.76 -0.67 15.62
N TYR A 166 -4.75 -0.74 16.95
CA TYR A 166 -5.33 0.33 17.77
C TYR A 166 -4.55 1.63 17.66
N ALA A 167 -3.23 1.58 17.53
CA ALA A 167 -2.42 2.77 17.28
C ALA A 167 -2.75 3.40 15.91
N THR A 168 -2.92 2.57 14.87
CA THR A 168 -3.33 3.04 13.54
C THR A 168 -4.72 3.67 13.57
N LEU A 169 -5.70 3.05 14.23
CA LEU A 169 -7.05 3.58 14.36
C LEU A 169 -7.08 4.91 15.12
N LEU A 170 -6.33 5.01 16.23
CA LEU A 170 -6.27 6.24 17.00
C LEU A 170 -5.65 7.37 16.18
N SER A 171 -4.54 7.10 15.51
CA SER A 171 -3.90 8.05 14.59
C SER A 171 -4.86 8.51 13.50
N PHE A 172 -5.53 7.56 12.85
CA PHE A 172 -6.49 7.83 11.78
C PHE A 172 -7.67 8.67 12.27
N GLY A 173 -8.26 8.31 13.42
CA GLY A 173 -9.37 9.06 14.03
C GLY A 173 -8.98 10.48 14.40
N LEU A 174 -7.76 10.69 14.94
CA LEU A 174 -7.24 12.03 15.22
C LEU A 174 -7.04 12.86 13.96
N MET A 175 -6.50 12.27 12.89
CA MET A 175 -6.37 12.98 11.61
C MET A 175 -7.74 13.40 11.06
N LEU A 176 -8.73 12.50 11.07
CA LEU A 176 -10.10 12.84 10.67
C LEU A 176 -10.66 14.00 11.49
N TYR A 177 -10.51 13.94 12.81
CA TYR A 177 -10.97 15.00 13.70
C TYR A 177 -10.30 16.34 13.39
N LEU A 178 -8.97 16.36 13.26
CA LEU A 178 -8.22 17.58 12.98
C LEU A 178 -8.62 18.20 11.63
N PHE A 179 -8.75 17.38 10.59
CA PHE A 179 -9.12 17.87 9.28
C PHE A 179 -10.58 18.34 9.21
N PHE A 180 -11.54 17.63 9.79
CA PHE A 180 -12.93 18.09 9.80
C PHE A 180 -13.17 19.31 10.71
N SER A 181 -12.32 19.54 11.71
CA SER A 181 -12.39 20.72 12.60
C SER A 181 -11.71 21.97 12.02
N ALA A 182 -10.93 21.82 10.94
CA ALA A 182 -10.21 22.93 10.33
C ALA A 182 -10.95 23.49 9.09
N THR A 183 -10.75 24.78 8.85
CA THR A 183 -11.10 25.43 7.57
C THR A 183 -9.82 25.75 6.80
N PRO A 184 -9.88 26.01 5.48
CA PRO A 184 -8.69 26.38 4.72
C PRO A 184 -7.94 27.60 5.29
N GLU A 185 -8.67 28.57 5.87
CA GLU A 185 -8.07 29.77 6.49
C GLU A 185 -7.33 29.40 7.79
N THR A 186 -7.97 28.62 8.68
CA THR A 186 -7.33 28.16 9.92
C THR A 186 -6.18 27.22 9.64
N PHE A 187 -6.28 26.41 8.58
CA PHE A 187 -5.18 25.55 8.13
C PHE A 187 -3.99 26.37 7.65
N ALA A 188 -4.20 27.38 6.78
CA ALA A 188 -3.14 28.23 6.25
C ALA A 188 -2.38 28.94 7.39
N GLN A 189 -3.11 29.50 8.35
CA GLN A 189 -2.50 30.15 9.52
C GLN A 189 -1.67 29.17 10.36
N LYS A 190 -2.25 28.02 10.74
CA LYS A 190 -1.55 27.04 11.58
C LYS A 190 -0.36 26.40 10.85
N LEU A 191 -0.43 26.21 9.55
CA LEU A 191 0.70 25.74 8.75
C LEU A 191 1.84 26.76 8.74
N ASN A 192 1.54 28.04 8.57
CA ASN A 192 2.54 29.10 8.64
C ASN A 192 3.20 29.16 10.02
N ASP A 193 2.41 29.13 11.10
CA ASP A 193 2.91 29.11 12.49
C ASP A 193 3.82 27.89 12.76
N PHE A 194 3.41 26.72 12.27
CA PHE A 194 4.18 25.47 12.42
C PHE A 194 5.51 25.54 11.67
N VAL A 195 5.53 26.11 10.47
CA VAL A 195 6.74 26.28 9.67
C VAL A 195 7.70 27.26 10.33
N VAL A 196 7.21 28.40 10.83
CA VAL A 196 8.01 29.40 11.56
C VAL A 196 8.60 28.78 12.83
N ALA A 197 7.81 28.06 13.61
CA ALA A 197 8.30 27.37 14.82
C ALA A 197 9.37 26.32 14.53
N SER A 198 9.36 25.74 13.32
CA SER A 198 10.39 24.81 12.83
C SER A 198 11.66 25.49 12.30
N GLY A 199 11.75 26.83 12.37
CA GLY A 199 12.84 27.62 11.80
C GLY A 199 12.72 27.94 10.32
N GLY A 200 11.54 27.73 9.71
CA GLY A 200 11.25 28.08 8.32
C GLY A 200 10.81 29.53 8.15
N ALA A 201 10.64 29.95 6.88
CA ALA A 201 10.22 31.30 6.54
C ALA A 201 8.72 31.53 6.86
N PRO A 202 8.32 32.76 7.23
CA PRO A 202 6.91 33.11 7.38
C PRO A 202 6.19 33.05 6.03
N ASN A 203 4.86 32.94 6.05
CA ASN A 203 3.98 32.93 4.87
C ASN A 203 4.27 31.74 3.93
N PHE A 204 4.60 30.58 4.48
CA PHE A 204 4.89 29.38 3.71
C PHE A 204 3.71 28.98 2.80
N TYR A 205 2.48 29.06 3.28
CA TYR A 205 1.27 28.71 2.53
C TYR A 205 1.17 29.56 1.24
N GLU A 206 1.28 30.87 1.36
CA GLU A 206 1.19 31.80 0.24
C GLU A 206 2.38 31.65 -0.71
N THR A 207 3.57 31.43 -0.17
CA THR A 207 4.79 31.17 -0.95
C THR A 207 4.63 29.92 -1.80
N ALA A 208 4.10 28.84 -1.23
CA ALA A 208 3.87 27.58 -1.94
C ALA A 208 2.79 27.71 -3.04
N ILE A 209 1.71 28.44 -2.78
CA ILE A 209 0.68 28.79 -3.78
C ILE A 209 1.30 29.58 -4.93
N ASN A 210 2.12 30.62 -4.64
CA ASN A 210 2.74 31.48 -5.66
C ASN A 210 3.78 30.71 -6.48
N ALA A 211 4.56 29.86 -5.85
CA ALA A 211 5.52 28.97 -6.52
C ALA A 211 4.81 28.01 -7.49
N ALA A 212 3.69 27.43 -7.09
CA ALA A 212 2.89 26.56 -7.95
C ALA A 212 2.32 27.31 -9.16
N LYS A 213 1.82 28.55 -8.95
CA LYS A 213 1.38 29.42 -10.05
C LYS A 213 2.54 29.77 -10.99
N GLY A 214 3.72 30.11 -10.44
CA GLY A 214 4.93 30.39 -11.22
C GLY A 214 5.41 29.18 -12.04
N ALA A 215 5.15 27.97 -11.56
CA ALA A 215 5.40 26.71 -12.28
C ALA A 215 4.27 26.34 -13.27
N ASN A 216 3.31 27.23 -13.52
CA ASN A 216 2.13 27.00 -14.38
C ASN A 216 1.26 25.80 -13.95
N ILE A 217 1.18 25.53 -12.65
CA ILE A 217 0.29 24.51 -12.11
C ILE A 217 -1.11 25.14 -11.96
N ASP A 218 -2.11 24.52 -12.60
CA ASP A 218 -3.49 24.92 -12.44
C ASP A 218 -4.01 24.49 -11.06
N LEU A 219 -4.27 25.47 -10.20
CA LEU A 219 -4.75 25.25 -8.83
C LEU A 219 -6.28 25.12 -8.74
N ASN A 220 -6.99 25.36 -9.83
CA ASN A 220 -8.45 25.26 -9.88
C ASN A 220 -8.93 24.63 -11.19
N PRO A 221 -8.41 23.45 -11.55
CA PRO A 221 -8.77 22.81 -12.80
C PRO A 221 -10.27 22.43 -12.80
N PRO A 222 -10.94 22.54 -13.97
CA PRO A 222 -12.32 22.12 -14.10
C PRO A 222 -12.46 20.63 -13.86
N PHE A 223 -13.65 20.19 -13.42
CA PHE A 223 -13.96 18.78 -13.25
C PHE A 223 -13.67 17.96 -14.52
N SER A 224 -12.95 16.87 -14.36
CA SER A 224 -12.66 15.90 -15.43
C SER A 224 -13.14 14.50 -15.02
N LEU A 225 -14.10 13.98 -15.78
CA LEU A 225 -14.56 12.60 -15.58
C LEU A 225 -13.44 11.60 -15.85
N LEU A 226 -12.66 11.81 -16.91
CA LEU A 226 -11.53 10.92 -17.24
C LEU A 226 -10.48 10.93 -16.13
N ALA A 227 -10.09 12.11 -15.63
CA ALA A 227 -9.15 12.20 -14.51
C ALA A 227 -9.71 11.49 -13.26
N THR A 228 -11.00 11.62 -12.98
CA THR A 228 -11.66 10.93 -11.85
C THR A 228 -11.62 9.39 -12.02
N LEU A 229 -11.88 8.89 -13.23
CA LEU A 229 -11.77 7.46 -13.53
C LEU A 229 -10.32 6.96 -13.38
N LEU A 230 -9.33 7.78 -13.77
CA LEU A 230 -7.91 7.45 -13.64
C LEU A 230 -7.39 7.53 -12.19
N VAL A 231 -8.10 8.16 -11.26
CA VAL A 231 -7.80 8.04 -9.81
C VAL A 231 -8.02 6.61 -9.32
N ALA A 232 -8.98 5.87 -9.90
CA ALA A 232 -9.30 4.52 -9.44
C ALA A 232 -8.11 3.54 -9.54
N PRO A 233 -7.33 3.44 -10.63
CA PRO A 233 -6.12 2.62 -10.65
C PRO A 233 -5.12 3.00 -9.54
N ILE A 234 -4.92 4.30 -9.27
CA ILE A 234 -4.03 4.76 -8.20
C ILE A 234 -4.53 4.26 -6.83
N ALA A 235 -5.81 4.44 -6.52
CA ALA A 235 -6.42 3.97 -5.27
C ALA A 235 -6.41 2.43 -5.18
N TRP A 236 -6.53 1.74 -6.30
CA TRP A 236 -6.46 0.29 -6.37
C TRP A 236 -5.12 -0.27 -5.93
N THR A 237 -4.02 0.48 -6.02
CA THR A 237 -2.70 0.08 -5.49
C THR A 237 -2.75 -0.29 -4.01
N SER A 238 -3.66 0.30 -3.25
CA SER A 238 -3.92 -0.03 -1.86
C SER A 238 -4.99 -1.10 -1.70
N LEU A 239 -6.13 -0.96 -2.38
CA LEU A 239 -7.32 -1.80 -2.16
C LEU A 239 -7.20 -3.23 -2.70
N GLN A 240 -6.35 -3.49 -3.71
CA GLN A 240 -6.08 -4.83 -4.25
C GLN A 240 -5.55 -5.82 -3.20
N TRP A 241 -5.03 -5.32 -2.06
CA TRP A 241 -4.50 -6.15 -0.98
C TRP A 241 -5.58 -6.66 -0.01
N ALA A 242 -6.85 -6.40 -0.27
CA ALA A 242 -7.97 -6.85 0.57
C ALA A 242 -8.03 -8.37 0.76
N SER A 243 -7.51 -9.13 -0.19
CA SER A 243 -7.47 -10.60 -0.17
C SER A 243 -6.19 -11.21 0.38
N TYR A 244 -5.26 -10.40 0.91
CA TYR A 244 -3.90 -10.87 1.25
C TYR A 244 -3.86 -11.90 2.39
N SER A 245 -4.89 -11.95 3.25
CA SER A 245 -5.06 -13.02 4.25
C SER A 245 -5.15 -14.42 3.65
N ALA A 246 -5.43 -14.55 2.36
CA ALA A 246 -5.42 -15.82 1.64
C ALA A 246 -4.05 -16.52 1.70
N GLN A 247 -2.94 -15.75 1.81
CA GLN A 247 -1.60 -16.32 1.91
C GLN A 247 -1.40 -17.17 3.17
N GLN A 248 -2.08 -16.85 4.27
CA GLN A 248 -2.07 -17.63 5.52
C GLN A 248 -3.44 -18.25 5.86
N ASN A 249 -4.24 -18.55 4.86
CA ASN A 249 -5.61 -19.05 5.05
C ASN A 249 -5.68 -20.33 5.91
N GLY A 250 -4.69 -21.20 5.84
CA GLY A 250 -4.58 -22.40 6.70
C GLY A 250 -4.40 -22.10 8.21
N GLU A 251 -4.04 -20.88 8.57
CA GLU A 251 -3.83 -20.44 9.96
C GLU A 251 -5.06 -19.68 10.53
N ILE A 252 -6.12 -19.53 9.73
CA ILE A 252 -7.36 -18.82 10.10
C ILE A 252 -8.39 -19.81 10.65
N LYS A 253 -8.88 -19.55 11.87
CA LYS A 253 -9.96 -20.35 12.46
C LYS A 253 -11.23 -20.21 11.65
N GLY A 254 -11.84 -21.34 11.26
CA GLY A 254 -13.06 -21.33 10.46
C GLY A 254 -12.87 -20.86 9.03
N ALA A 255 -11.69 -21.02 8.43
CA ALA A 255 -11.38 -20.64 7.04
C ALA A 255 -12.30 -21.28 5.99
N ARG A 256 -12.94 -22.44 6.30
CA ARG A 256 -13.95 -23.08 5.44
C ARG A 256 -15.31 -22.40 5.45
N SER A 257 -15.57 -21.50 6.40
CA SER A 257 -16.84 -20.77 6.45
C SER A 257 -16.87 -19.67 5.40
N PHE A 258 -17.83 -19.75 4.49
CA PHE A 258 -18.04 -18.73 3.46
C PHE A 258 -18.32 -17.35 4.07
N GLN A 259 -19.14 -17.30 5.13
CA GLN A 259 -19.44 -16.05 5.85
C GLN A 259 -18.20 -15.43 6.49
N ASN A 260 -17.34 -16.25 7.11
CA ASN A 260 -16.09 -15.73 7.68
C ASN A 260 -15.20 -15.13 6.59
N GLN A 261 -15.02 -15.82 5.46
CA GLN A 261 -14.22 -15.31 4.35
C GLN A 261 -14.82 -14.05 3.74
N LEU A 262 -16.15 -13.97 3.66
CA LEU A 262 -16.84 -12.78 3.18
C LEU A 262 -16.54 -11.56 4.08
N VAL A 263 -16.63 -11.73 5.40
CA VAL A 263 -16.32 -10.65 6.36
C VAL A 263 -14.83 -10.30 6.31
N ILE A 264 -13.94 -11.30 6.25
CA ILE A 264 -12.49 -11.08 6.26
C ILE A 264 -12.05 -10.32 5.00
N ILE A 265 -12.50 -10.71 3.82
CA ILE A 265 -12.00 -10.18 2.55
C ILE A 265 -12.88 -9.01 2.08
N LEU A 266 -14.16 -9.24 1.82
CA LEU A 266 -15.05 -8.20 1.31
C LEU A 266 -15.35 -7.13 2.37
N GLY A 267 -15.58 -7.55 3.63
CA GLY A 267 -15.82 -6.61 4.72
C GLY A 267 -14.63 -5.67 4.96
N SER A 268 -13.39 -6.19 4.94
CA SER A 268 -12.18 -5.36 5.08
C SER A 268 -12.02 -4.38 3.91
N LEU A 269 -12.31 -4.82 2.68
CA LEU A 269 -12.29 -3.96 1.49
C LEU A 269 -13.25 -2.77 1.64
N ILE A 270 -14.52 -3.06 1.96
CA ILE A 270 -15.56 -2.02 2.08
C ILE A 270 -15.19 -1.04 3.18
N VAL A 271 -14.83 -1.53 4.36
CA VAL A 271 -14.45 -0.67 5.49
C VAL A 271 -13.24 0.20 5.14
N THR A 272 -12.20 -0.37 4.56
CA THR A 272 -11.01 0.40 4.16
C THR A 272 -11.35 1.43 3.10
N GLY A 273 -12.07 1.05 2.04
CA GLY A 273 -12.44 1.98 0.97
C GLY A 273 -13.25 3.16 1.47
N LEU A 274 -14.22 2.93 2.36
CA LEU A 274 -15.02 4.00 2.98
C LEU A 274 -14.18 4.90 3.88
N LEU A 275 -13.29 4.33 4.69
CA LEU A 275 -12.40 5.11 5.55
C LEU A 275 -11.42 5.96 4.72
N LEU A 276 -10.83 5.41 3.66
CA LEU A 276 -9.97 6.18 2.77
C LEU A 276 -10.71 7.32 2.06
N ALA A 277 -11.95 7.07 1.62
CA ALA A 277 -12.80 8.10 1.03
C ALA A 277 -13.16 9.20 2.06
N ALA A 278 -13.42 8.82 3.32
CA ALA A 278 -13.66 9.77 4.41
C ALA A 278 -12.43 10.63 4.71
N LEU A 279 -11.22 10.02 4.71
CA LEU A 279 -9.98 10.79 4.90
C LEU A 279 -9.73 11.72 3.71
N ALA A 280 -10.02 11.31 2.48
CA ALA A 280 -9.92 12.18 1.31
C ALA A 280 -10.83 13.40 1.45
N ALA A 281 -12.09 13.19 1.83
CA ALA A 281 -13.05 14.26 2.03
C ALA A 281 -12.61 15.22 3.15
N ALA A 282 -12.15 14.68 4.28
CA ALA A 282 -11.66 15.48 5.42
C ALA A 282 -10.41 16.30 5.03
N PHE A 283 -9.50 15.69 4.28
CA PHE A 283 -8.28 16.32 3.80
C PHE A 283 -8.58 17.45 2.82
N GLU A 284 -9.42 17.22 1.79
CA GLU A 284 -9.86 18.26 0.86
C GLU A 284 -10.59 19.41 1.58
N HIS A 285 -11.41 19.07 2.59
CA HIS A 285 -12.13 20.07 3.40
C HIS A 285 -11.18 21.01 4.15
N ALA A 286 -10.16 20.46 4.80
CA ALA A 286 -9.25 21.23 5.66
C ALA A 286 -8.29 22.10 4.86
N ILE A 287 -7.65 21.54 3.82
CA ILE A 287 -6.56 22.24 3.11
C ILE A 287 -7.04 23.08 1.92
N GLY A 288 -8.25 22.83 1.46
CA GLY A 288 -8.81 23.42 0.25
C GLY A 288 -8.21 22.84 -1.04
N THR A 289 -8.94 22.95 -2.14
CA THR A 289 -8.53 22.38 -3.43
C THR A 289 -7.23 22.98 -3.94
N ASN A 290 -7.02 24.28 -3.78
CA ASN A 290 -5.81 24.95 -4.25
C ASN A 290 -4.55 24.36 -3.63
N PHE A 291 -4.53 24.21 -2.31
CA PHE A 291 -3.36 23.68 -1.60
C PHE A 291 -3.19 22.17 -1.82
N LEU A 292 -4.27 21.45 -2.11
CA LEU A 292 -4.21 20.05 -2.51
C LEU A 292 -3.36 19.86 -3.78
N TYR A 293 -3.52 20.74 -4.76
CA TYR A 293 -2.70 20.70 -5.98
C TYR A 293 -1.25 21.12 -5.73
N VAL A 294 -0.99 22.04 -4.78
CA VAL A 294 0.38 22.37 -4.34
C VAL A 294 1.06 21.14 -3.74
N ALA A 295 0.39 20.45 -2.81
CA ALA A 295 0.90 19.23 -2.18
C ALA A 295 1.14 18.13 -3.22
N GLY A 296 0.21 17.92 -4.14
CA GLY A 296 0.33 16.97 -5.25
C GLY A 296 1.48 17.33 -6.20
N ALA A 297 1.69 18.61 -6.51
CA ALA A 297 2.79 19.07 -7.33
C ALA A 297 4.15 18.85 -6.65
N GLY A 298 4.23 18.96 -5.33
CA GLY A 298 5.42 18.62 -4.56
C GLY A 298 5.85 17.17 -4.75
N TYR A 299 4.88 16.28 -4.84
CA TYR A 299 5.13 14.86 -5.07
C TYR A 299 5.37 14.54 -6.56
N TRP A 300 4.49 14.98 -7.45
CA TRP A 300 4.48 14.57 -8.86
C TRP A 300 5.38 15.42 -9.76
N ALA A 301 5.38 16.74 -9.58
CA ALA A 301 6.14 17.67 -10.40
C ALA A 301 7.48 18.13 -9.76
N GLY A 302 7.79 17.67 -8.54
CA GLY A 302 9.04 18.01 -7.86
C GLY A 302 9.09 19.45 -7.33
N LEU A 303 7.93 20.12 -7.16
CA LEU A 303 7.86 21.47 -6.61
C LEU A 303 8.47 21.52 -5.21
N ALA A 304 9.50 22.35 -5.02
CA ALA A 304 10.25 22.40 -3.75
C ALA A 304 9.36 22.87 -2.59
N GLU A 305 8.52 23.87 -2.84
CA GLU A 305 7.57 24.45 -1.89
C GLU A 305 6.37 23.52 -1.61
N GLY A 306 6.20 22.46 -2.38
CA GLY A 306 5.28 21.35 -2.09
C GLY A 306 5.84 20.35 -1.08
N LYS A 307 6.94 20.69 -0.37
CA LYS A 307 7.60 19.87 0.66
C LYS A 307 7.90 20.71 1.89
N PHE A 308 7.92 20.06 3.05
CA PHE A 308 8.34 20.66 4.30
C PHE A 308 9.60 19.95 4.79
N ASN A 309 10.75 20.66 4.86
CA ASN A 309 12.05 20.09 5.22
C ASN A 309 12.37 18.77 4.50
N GLY A 310 12.09 18.70 3.20
CA GLY A 310 12.35 17.52 2.38
C GLY A 310 11.23 16.45 2.43
N VAL A 311 10.25 16.57 3.33
CA VAL A 311 9.10 15.65 3.42
C VAL A 311 7.95 16.19 2.58
N PHE A 312 7.34 15.35 1.75
CA PHE A 312 6.13 15.70 1.03
C PHE A 312 5.01 16.10 1.99
N LEU A 313 4.14 17.00 1.57
CA LEU A 313 2.99 17.49 2.35
C LEU A 313 1.90 16.41 2.47
N TRP A 314 2.27 15.30 3.06
CA TRP A 314 1.43 14.12 3.29
C TRP A 314 0.38 14.42 4.38
N PRO A 315 -0.78 13.76 4.39
CA PRO A 315 -1.81 14.04 5.39
C PRO A 315 -1.33 14.03 6.84
N ASN A 316 -0.37 13.17 7.22
CA ASN A 316 0.15 13.14 8.58
C ASN A 316 0.87 14.44 8.98
N ILE A 317 1.79 14.95 8.13
CA ILE A 317 2.53 16.17 8.47
C ILE A 317 1.61 17.38 8.50
N LEU A 318 0.60 17.43 7.61
CA LEU A 318 -0.39 18.50 7.61
C LEU A 318 -1.36 18.42 8.81
N ALA A 319 -1.72 17.21 9.25
CA ALA A 319 -2.47 17.02 10.48
C ALA A 319 -1.65 17.43 11.72
N MET A 320 -0.33 17.18 11.71
CA MET A 320 0.58 17.63 12.80
C MET A 320 0.68 19.16 12.88
N ALA A 321 0.67 19.84 11.72
CA ALA A 321 0.61 21.31 11.71
C ALA A 321 -0.68 21.84 12.36
N LEU A 322 -1.79 21.11 12.25
CA LEU A 322 -3.06 21.45 12.90
C LEU A 322 -3.08 21.10 14.40
N ALA A 323 -2.26 20.13 14.83
CA ALA A 323 -2.36 19.50 16.14
C ALA A 323 -2.11 20.43 17.33
N GLY A 324 -1.16 21.37 17.23
CA GLY A 324 -0.80 22.32 18.28
C GLY A 324 -0.30 21.66 19.59
N SER A 325 -0.10 20.33 19.62
CA SER A 325 0.28 19.57 20.81
C SER A 325 1.29 18.47 20.48
N PRO A 326 2.45 18.41 21.18
CA PRO A 326 3.43 17.33 21.00
C PRO A 326 2.85 15.93 21.23
N ILE A 327 1.89 15.78 22.14
CA ILE A 327 1.25 14.49 22.43
C ILE A 327 0.47 13.99 21.21
N ILE A 328 -0.28 14.86 20.56
CA ILE A 328 -1.04 14.51 19.34
C ILE A 328 -0.08 14.13 18.21
N VAL A 329 1.02 14.87 18.05
CA VAL A 329 2.09 14.54 17.08
C VAL A 329 2.62 13.13 17.32
N VAL A 330 2.94 12.78 18.58
CA VAL A 330 3.42 11.42 18.93
C VAL A 330 2.37 10.36 18.58
N ILE A 331 1.11 10.58 18.91
CA ILE A 331 0.04 9.59 18.63
C ILE A 331 -0.14 9.39 17.13
N ILE A 332 -0.17 10.47 16.33
CA ILE A 332 -0.25 10.37 14.88
C ILE A 332 0.95 9.59 14.34
N SER A 333 2.16 9.96 14.78
CA SER A 333 3.39 9.31 14.31
C SER A 333 3.47 7.84 14.68
N LEU A 334 3.04 7.45 15.89
CA LEU A 334 3.00 6.04 16.31
C LEU A 334 2.10 5.21 15.41
N GLY A 335 0.98 5.74 14.94
CA GLY A 335 0.13 5.07 13.96
C GLY A 335 0.88 4.79 12.64
N TYR A 336 1.61 5.76 12.12
CA TYR A 336 2.43 5.60 10.91
C TYR A 336 3.59 4.64 11.10
N ILE A 337 4.34 4.76 12.20
CA ILE A 337 5.46 3.87 12.55
C ILE A 337 4.97 2.42 12.64
N LEU A 338 3.92 2.18 13.39
CA LEU A 338 3.41 0.82 13.63
C LEU A 338 2.70 0.24 12.41
N ASN A 339 2.05 1.05 11.57
CA ASN A 339 1.48 0.57 10.32
C ASN A 339 2.57 0.23 9.29
N ALA A 340 3.64 1.03 9.17
CA ALA A 340 4.78 0.70 8.33
C ALA A 340 5.46 -0.61 8.78
N PHE A 341 5.61 -0.80 10.09
CA PHE A 341 6.10 -2.06 10.66
C PHE A 341 5.14 -3.24 10.38
N GLN A 342 3.82 -3.01 10.37
CA GLN A 342 2.86 -4.03 9.97
C GLN A 342 3.01 -4.45 8.50
N ILE A 343 3.25 -3.51 7.58
CA ILE A 343 3.42 -3.81 6.15
C ILE A 343 4.58 -4.77 5.94
N VAL A 344 5.74 -4.54 6.54
CA VAL A 344 6.90 -5.45 6.40
C VAL A 344 6.59 -6.84 6.97
N ASN A 345 5.90 -6.92 8.12
CA ASN A 345 5.49 -8.20 8.69
C ASN A 345 4.56 -8.96 7.73
N ASN A 346 3.64 -8.25 7.08
CA ASN A 346 2.72 -8.86 6.11
C ASN A 346 3.46 -9.39 4.88
N CYS A 347 4.46 -8.65 4.37
CA CYS A 347 5.32 -9.13 3.29
C CYS A 347 6.00 -10.45 3.66
N TYR A 348 6.60 -10.53 4.85
CA TYR A 348 7.27 -11.74 5.32
C TYR A 348 6.30 -12.90 5.54
N ILE A 349 5.18 -12.66 6.23
CA ILE A 349 4.19 -13.71 6.49
C ILE A 349 3.67 -14.27 5.17
N GLY A 350 3.18 -13.43 4.27
CA GLY A 350 2.61 -13.87 3.01
C GLY A 350 3.62 -14.68 2.19
N MET A 351 4.79 -14.10 1.94
CA MET A 351 5.76 -14.72 1.03
C MET A 351 6.42 -15.95 1.58
N THR A 352 6.70 -16.01 2.87
CA THR A 352 7.26 -17.25 3.47
C THR A 352 6.26 -18.41 3.40
N ARG A 353 4.94 -18.18 3.54
CA ARG A 353 3.92 -19.23 3.36
C ARG A 353 3.81 -19.69 1.92
N VAL A 354 3.91 -18.76 0.97
CA VAL A 354 3.98 -19.09 -0.47
C VAL A 354 5.22 -19.93 -0.78
N MET A 355 6.40 -19.50 -0.31
CA MET A 355 7.66 -20.24 -0.51
C MET A 355 7.61 -21.64 0.12
N VAL A 356 7.04 -21.79 1.31
CA VAL A 356 6.83 -23.09 1.96
C VAL A 356 5.91 -23.98 1.11
N ALA A 357 4.80 -23.44 0.60
CA ALA A 357 3.89 -24.20 -0.27
C ALA A 357 4.57 -24.67 -1.56
N MET A 358 5.37 -23.80 -2.20
CA MET A 358 6.17 -24.15 -3.38
C MET A 358 7.23 -25.21 -3.08
N SER A 359 7.87 -25.16 -1.89
CA SER A 359 8.85 -26.14 -1.46
C SER A 359 8.22 -27.51 -1.19
N LEU A 360 7.02 -27.55 -0.61
CA LEU A 360 6.26 -28.79 -0.42
C LEU A 360 5.85 -29.44 -1.75
N ASP A 361 5.59 -28.64 -2.78
CA ASP A 361 5.34 -29.12 -4.14
C ASP A 361 6.66 -29.38 -4.94
N ARG A 362 7.84 -29.36 -4.25
CA ARG A 362 9.20 -29.62 -4.80
C ARG A 362 9.67 -28.63 -5.87
N LEU A 363 9.11 -27.42 -5.89
CA LEU A 363 9.52 -26.34 -6.81
C LEU A 363 10.59 -25.42 -6.22
N LEU A 364 10.77 -25.45 -4.89
CA LEU A 364 11.89 -24.85 -4.17
C LEU A 364 12.62 -25.89 -3.33
N PRO A 365 13.87 -25.62 -2.91
CA PRO A 365 14.65 -26.53 -2.09
C PRO A 365 13.93 -26.90 -0.77
N GLU A 366 14.04 -28.14 -0.33
CA GLU A 366 13.38 -28.68 0.87
C GLU A 366 13.68 -27.91 2.16
N TRP A 367 14.91 -27.36 2.29
CA TRP A 367 15.30 -26.60 3.48
C TRP A 367 14.42 -25.38 3.73
N VAL A 368 13.75 -24.83 2.69
CA VAL A 368 12.81 -23.69 2.80
C VAL A 368 11.57 -24.08 3.60
N SER A 369 11.07 -25.30 3.43
CA SER A 369 9.85 -25.78 4.11
C SER A 369 10.09 -26.33 5.52
N ARG A 370 11.36 -26.43 5.95
CA ARG A 370 11.68 -26.95 7.30
C ARG A 370 11.16 -26.01 8.37
N VAL A 371 10.28 -26.53 9.21
CA VAL A 371 9.72 -25.84 10.37
C VAL A 371 10.56 -26.18 11.60
N SER A 372 10.90 -25.19 12.40
CA SER A 372 11.61 -25.40 13.68
C SER A 372 10.69 -26.05 14.69
N ASP A 373 11.15 -27.17 15.31
CA ASP A 373 10.39 -27.90 16.34
C ASP A 373 10.13 -27.04 17.58
N ARG A 374 11.06 -26.14 17.91
CA ARG A 374 10.97 -25.27 19.09
C ARG A 374 10.08 -24.04 18.84
N LEU A 375 10.17 -23.44 17.65
CA LEU A 375 9.55 -22.15 17.35
C LEU A 375 8.27 -22.28 16.52
N HIS A 376 8.03 -23.49 15.97
CA HIS A 376 6.87 -23.81 15.12
C HIS A 376 6.69 -22.83 13.94
N THR A 377 7.83 -22.38 13.37
CA THR A 377 7.88 -21.41 12.26
C THR A 377 8.97 -21.81 11.26
N PRO A 378 8.82 -21.51 9.95
CA PRO A 378 9.83 -21.79 8.93
C PRO A 378 10.96 -20.75 8.99
N VAL A 379 11.87 -20.90 9.96
CA VAL A 379 12.98 -19.97 10.24
C VAL A 379 13.83 -19.74 9.00
N ASN A 380 14.14 -20.82 8.25
CA ASN A 380 14.97 -20.73 7.05
C ASN A 380 14.33 -19.86 5.95
N ALA A 381 13.00 -19.98 5.76
CA ALA A 381 12.29 -19.15 4.80
C ALA A 381 12.32 -17.66 5.19
N HIS A 382 12.15 -17.36 6.50
CA HIS A 382 12.25 -15.98 7.00
C HIS A 382 13.66 -15.42 6.85
N LEU A 383 14.71 -16.20 7.15
CA LEU A 383 16.09 -15.79 7.00
C LEU A 383 16.45 -15.56 5.53
N ALA A 384 16.06 -16.47 4.64
CA ALA A 384 16.30 -16.34 3.21
C ALA A 384 15.64 -15.07 2.65
N TYR A 385 14.40 -14.80 3.06
CA TYR A 385 13.66 -13.62 2.61
C TYR A 385 14.28 -12.32 3.15
N PHE A 386 14.76 -12.34 4.42
CA PHE A 386 15.51 -11.22 4.99
C PHE A 386 16.81 -10.94 4.22
N LEU A 387 17.64 -11.97 3.99
CA LEU A 387 18.89 -11.80 3.25
C LEU A 387 18.65 -11.31 1.81
N ALA A 388 17.60 -11.81 1.15
CA ALA A 388 17.20 -11.37 -0.18
C ALA A 388 16.69 -9.90 -0.20
N SER A 389 16.13 -9.40 0.90
CA SER A 389 15.64 -8.02 1.00
C SER A 389 16.75 -6.99 1.10
N ILE A 390 17.94 -7.35 1.65
CA ILE A 390 19.06 -6.40 1.85
C ILE A 390 19.52 -5.75 0.54
N PRO A 391 19.90 -6.49 -0.53
CA PRO A 391 20.30 -5.87 -1.78
C PRO A 391 19.17 -5.03 -2.41
N VAL A 392 17.91 -5.45 -2.26
CA VAL A 392 16.77 -4.69 -2.76
C VAL A 392 16.61 -3.37 -1.99
N ILE A 393 16.79 -3.35 -0.67
CA ILE A 393 16.80 -2.13 0.15
C ILE A 393 17.91 -1.17 -0.32
N LEU A 394 19.11 -1.68 -0.59
CA LEU A 394 20.22 -0.86 -1.07
C LEU A 394 19.94 -0.25 -2.44
N VAL A 395 19.52 -1.07 -3.41
CA VAL A 395 19.19 -0.63 -4.76
C VAL A 395 18.03 0.37 -4.73
N TYR A 396 16.98 0.11 -3.94
CA TYR A 396 15.81 0.98 -3.81
C TYR A 396 16.18 2.40 -3.39
N ASN A 397 17.13 2.55 -2.47
CA ASN A 397 17.46 3.84 -1.87
C ASN A 397 18.69 4.53 -2.50
N LEU A 398 19.58 3.77 -3.15
CA LEU A 398 20.77 4.34 -3.79
C LEU A 398 20.58 4.62 -5.29
N TRP A 399 19.65 3.95 -5.93
CA TRP A 399 19.35 4.13 -7.33
C TRP A 399 17.98 4.76 -7.52
N GLY A 400 17.92 6.10 -7.63
CA GLY A 400 16.68 6.89 -7.65
C GLY A 400 15.67 6.47 -8.73
N GLN A 401 16.09 5.82 -9.81
CA GLN A 401 15.20 5.28 -10.83
C GLN A 401 14.40 4.06 -10.33
N TRP A 402 14.90 3.35 -9.33
CA TRP A 402 14.20 2.22 -8.75
C TRP A 402 12.94 2.64 -7.99
N THR A 403 12.93 3.85 -7.45
CA THR A 403 11.72 4.42 -6.83
C THR A 403 10.58 4.58 -7.84
N ALA A 404 10.90 4.92 -9.09
CA ALA A 404 9.92 4.94 -10.18
C ALA A 404 9.36 3.52 -10.47
N LEU A 405 10.16 2.47 -10.25
CA LEU A 405 9.72 1.08 -10.37
C LEU A 405 8.71 0.67 -9.28
N THR A 406 8.57 1.43 -8.19
CA THR A 406 7.53 1.18 -7.17
C THR A 406 6.12 1.20 -7.79
N LEU A 407 5.91 2.04 -8.78
CA LEU A 407 4.67 2.07 -9.56
C LEU A 407 4.50 0.78 -10.40
N GLY A 408 5.60 0.23 -10.90
CA GLY A 408 5.63 -1.05 -11.59
C GLY A 408 5.27 -2.24 -10.70
N VAL A 409 5.45 -2.15 -9.36
CA VAL A 409 5.03 -3.21 -8.43
C VAL A 409 3.53 -3.44 -8.47
N THR A 410 2.75 -2.39 -8.55
CA THR A 410 1.30 -2.52 -8.68
C THR A 410 0.93 -3.28 -9.96
N PHE A 411 1.60 -3.00 -11.06
CA PHE A 411 1.44 -3.76 -12.30
C PHE A 411 1.84 -5.24 -12.09
N ALA A 412 3.01 -5.48 -11.53
CA ALA A 412 3.53 -6.82 -11.29
C ALA A 412 2.63 -7.64 -10.36
N CYS A 413 2.11 -7.04 -9.29
CA CYS A 413 1.14 -7.69 -8.42
C CYS A 413 -0.24 -7.82 -9.07
N GLY A 414 -0.65 -6.86 -9.87
CA GLY A 414 -1.94 -6.82 -10.56
C GLY A 414 -2.22 -8.07 -11.40
N TYR A 415 -1.26 -8.53 -12.20
CA TYR A 415 -1.48 -9.73 -13.01
C TYR A 415 -1.65 -11.01 -12.18
N VAL A 416 -1.05 -11.09 -10.98
CA VAL A 416 -1.28 -12.23 -10.09
C VAL A 416 -2.73 -12.30 -9.65
N PHE A 417 -3.32 -11.16 -9.25
CA PHE A 417 -4.74 -11.08 -8.86
C PHE A 417 -5.67 -11.44 -10.03
N ILE A 418 -5.36 -10.98 -11.25
CA ILE A 418 -6.11 -11.29 -12.48
C ILE A 418 -6.12 -12.80 -12.72
N VAL A 419 -4.94 -13.44 -12.68
CA VAL A 419 -4.83 -14.89 -12.91
C VAL A 419 -5.50 -15.68 -11.80
N THR A 420 -5.46 -15.21 -10.55
CA THR A 420 -6.20 -15.84 -9.45
C THR A 420 -7.71 -15.68 -9.61
N ALA A 421 -8.20 -14.53 -10.05
CA ALA A 421 -9.62 -14.36 -10.38
C ALA A 421 -10.06 -15.33 -11.52
N LEU A 422 -9.23 -15.49 -12.56
CA LEU A 422 -9.44 -16.49 -13.60
C LEU A 422 -9.40 -17.93 -13.07
N ALA A 423 -8.50 -18.23 -12.12
CA ALA A 423 -8.50 -19.52 -11.44
C ALA A 423 -9.83 -19.76 -10.71
N GLY A 424 -10.37 -18.76 -10.03
CA GLY A 424 -11.72 -18.81 -9.44
C GLY A 424 -12.80 -19.12 -10.48
N ALA A 425 -12.79 -18.40 -11.60
CA ALA A 425 -13.75 -18.58 -12.67
C ALA A 425 -13.73 -20.00 -13.26
N LEU A 426 -12.54 -20.59 -13.40
CA LEU A 426 -12.35 -21.89 -14.03
C LEU A 426 -12.38 -23.07 -13.07
N MET A 427 -12.28 -22.83 -11.75
CA MET A 427 -12.25 -23.88 -10.74
C MET A 427 -13.45 -24.84 -10.79
N PRO A 428 -14.71 -24.37 -10.98
CA PRO A 428 -15.87 -25.26 -11.10
C PRO A 428 -15.78 -26.28 -12.26
N TYR A 429 -14.97 -25.98 -13.27
CA TYR A 429 -14.84 -26.80 -14.49
C TYR A 429 -13.56 -27.64 -14.47
N ARG A 430 -12.45 -27.11 -13.97
CA ARG A 430 -11.13 -27.79 -13.97
C ARG A 430 -10.83 -28.55 -12.70
N ALA A 431 -11.36 -28.11 -11.56
CA ALA A 431 -11.16 -28.71 -10.24
C ALA A 431 -12.52 -29.05 -9.58
N LYS A 432 -13.38 -29.74 -10.33
CA LYS A 432 -14.79 -30.02 -9.97
C LYS A 432 -14.97 -30.61 -8.58
N ALA A 433 -14.16 -31.59 -8.22
CA ALA A 433 -14.24 -32.27 -6.92
C ALA A 433 -13.93 -31.29 -5.76
N LEU A 434 -12.89 -30.45 -5.90
CA LEU A 434 -12.51 -29.45 -4.90
C LEU A 434 -13.59 -28.37 -4.76
N TYR A 435 -14.10 -27.87 -5.89
CA TYR A 435 -15.16 -26.87 -5.87
C TYR A 435 -16.45 -27.42 -5.29
N GLY A 436 -16.89 -28.61 -5.71
CA GLY A 436 -18.13 -29.25 -5.27
C GLY A 436 -18.16 -29.57 -3.77
N ALA A 437 -16.97 -29.78 -3.14
CA ALA A 437 -16.85 -29.99 -1.71
C ALA A 437 -16.84 -28.65 -0.89
N SER A 438 -16.85 -27.52 -1.58
CA SER A 438 -16.85 -26.20 -0.93
C SER A 438 -18.26 -25.72 -0.61
N PRO A 439 -18.50 -25.08 0.56
CA PRO A 439 -19.77 -24.41 0.84
C PRO A 439 -20.17 -23.38 -0.21
N GLY A 440 -19.20 -22.74 -0.85
CA GLY A 440 -19.41 -21.77 -1.92
C GLY A 440 -20.03 -22.34 -3.19
N ALA A 441 -19.99 -23.67 -3.40
CA ALA A 441 -20.57 -24.32 -4.59
C ALA A 441 -22.10 -24.23 -4.68
N ALA A 442 -22.77 -23.94 -3.56
CA ALA A 442 -24.21 -23.74 -3.51
C ALA A 442 -24.68 -22.47 -4.25
N TYR A 443 -23.79 -21.46 -4.38
CA TYR A 443 -24.15 -20.17 -4.97
C TYR A 443 -24.05 -20.22 -6.50
N LYS A 444 -25.20 -20.18 -7.17
CA LYS A 444 -25.34 -20.25 -8.63
C LYS A 444 -26.40 -19.27 -9.15
N VAL A 445 -26.24 -18.81 -10.37
CA VAL A 445 -27.25 -18.10 -11.15
C VAL A 445 -27.64 -19.02 -12.30
N GLY A 446 -28.81 -19.66 -12.18
CA GLY A 446 -29.20 -20.76 -13.05
C GLY A 446 -28.21 -21.94 -12.92
N SER A 447 -27.58 -22.33 -14.02
CA SER A 447 -26.55 -23.38 -14.05
C SER A 447 -25.13 -22.88 -13.82
N ILE A 448 -24.91 -21.55 -13.83
CA ILE A 448 -23.58 -20.94 -13.79
C ILE A 448 -23.17 -20.67 -12.33
N PRO A 449 -22.03 -21.20 -11.85
CA PRO A 449 -21.50 -20.86 -10.53
C PRO A 449 -21.19 -19.35 -10.40
N MET A 450 -21.57 -18.73 -9.29
CA MET A 450 -21.32 -17.29 -9.08
C MET A 450 -19.82 -16.95 -9.11
N VAL A 451 -18.95 -17.83 -8.64
CA VAL A 451 -17.49 -17.63 -8.72
C VAL A 451 -16.99 -17.48 -10.17
N THR A 452 -17.65 -18.16 -11.13
CA THR A 452 -17.31 -17.99 -12.56
C THR A 452 -17.64 -16.57 -13.02
N ILE A 453 -18.79 -16.05 -12.64
CA ILE A 453 -19.23 -14.70 -13.02
C ILE A 453 -18.29 -13.66 -12.40
N PHE A 454 -18.10 -13.70 -11.08
CA PHE A 454 -17.25 -12.72 -10.39
C PHE A 454 -15.77 -12.86 -10.75
N GLY A 455 -15.28 -14.08 -10.98
CA GLY A 455 -13.91 -14.30 -11.43
C GLY A 455 -13.63 -13.72 -12.82
N LEU A 456 -14.57 -13.86 -13.76
CA LEU A 456 -14.44 -13.26 -15.09
C LEU A 456 -14.54 -11.73 -15.05
N ILE A 457 -15.52 -11.19 -14.30
CA ILE A 457 -15.65 -9.74 -14.13
C ILE A 457 -14.40 -9.18 -13.43
N GLY A 458 -13.90 -9.85 -12.38
CA GLY A 458 -12.70 -9.46 -11.66
C GLY A 458 -11.46 -9.46 -12.54
N ALA A 459 -11.29 -10.50 -13.37
CA ALA A 459 -10.18 -10.56 -14.31
C ALA A 459 -10.26 -9.45 -15.38
N LEU A 460 -11.45 -9.15 -15.87
CA LEU A 460 -11.67 -8.06 -16.83
C LEU A 460 -11.34 -6.71 -16.22
N VAL A 461 -11.90 -6.41 -15.04
CA VAL A 461 -11.69 -5.13 -14.35
C VAL A 461 -10.23 -4.96 -13.94
N GLY A 462 -9.60 -5.99 -13.34
CA GLY A 462 -8.18 -5.97 -13.02
C GLY A 462 -7.32 -5.76 -14.27
N GLY A 463 -7.67 -6.43 -15.39
CA GLY A 463 -7.03 -6.23 -16.69
C GLY A 463 -7.13 -4.79 -17.19
N VAL A 464 -8.30 -4.17 -17.08
CA VAL A 464 -8.49 -2.74 -17.44
C VAL A 464 -7.64 -1.84 -16.56
N MET A 465 -7.59 -2.07 -15.23
CA MET A 465 -6.74 -1.29 -14.32
C MET A 465 -5.26 -1.38 -14.70
N VAL A 466 -4.76 -2.59 -14.99
CA VAL A 466 -3.38 -2.81 -15.42
C VAL A 466 -3.11 -2.13 -16.76
N LEU A 467 -4.02 -2.22 -17.74
CA LEU A 467 -3.87 -1.55 -19.03
C LEU A 467 -3.87 -0.02 -18.87
N MET A 468 -4.69 0.53 -17.96
CA MET A 468 -4.64 1.97 -17.66
C MET A 468 -3.25 2.39 -17.17
N PHE A 469 -2.61 1.62 -16.27
CA PHE A 469 -1.22 1.88 -15.86
C PHE A 469 -0.24 1.83 -17.02
N MET A 470 -0.45 0.94 -17.99
CA MET A 470 0.45 0.80 -19.14
C MET A 470 0.33 1.95 -20.15
N PHE A 471 -0.88 2.44 -20.39
CA PHE A 471 -1.12 3.36 -21.50
C PHE A 471 -1.25 4.83 -21.09
N TYR A 472 -1.57 5.15 -19.84
CA TYR A 472 -1.65 6.53 -19.39
C TYR A 472 -0.36 6.97 -18.70
N SER A 473 0.34 7.92 -19.31
CA SER A 473 1.60 8.49 -18.78
C SER A 473 1.45 9.10 -17.39
N ALA A 474 0.28 9.66 -17.08
CA ALA A 474 -0.05 10.18 -15.76
C ALA A 474 -0.01 9.12 -14.65
N LEU A 475 -0.07 7.83 -14.98
CA LEU A 475 0.08 6.73 -14.02
C LEU A 475 1.53 6.21 -13.92
N GLY A 476 2.46 6.81 -14.65
CA GLY A 476 3.91 6.64 -14.47
C GLY A 476 4.54 5.38 -15.08
N LEU A 477 3.76 4.37 -15.48
CA LEU A 477 4.34 3.11 -15.97
C LEU A 477 4.91 3.22 -17.39
N THR A 478 4.32 4.05 -18.23
CA THR A 478 4.84 4.30 -19.60
C THR A 478 6.26 4.84 -19.60
N SER A 479 6.63 5.66 -18.62
CA SER A 479 8.01 6.15 -18.46
C SER A 479 8.96 5.02 -18.07
N VAL A 480 8.53 4.09 -17.25
CA VAL A 480 9.32 2.92 -16.84
C VAL A 480 9.48 1.93 -17.99
N LEU A 481 8.42 1.65 -18.75
CA LEU A 481 8.47 0.76 -19.91
C LEU A 481 9.29 1.37 -21.06
N ALA A 482 9.15 2.68 -21.34
CA ALA A 482 9.96 3.37 -22.34
C ALA A 482 11.45 3.33 -22.00
N TYR A 483 11.78 3.42 -20.70
CA TYR A 483 13.15 3.27 -20.20
C TYR A 483 13.67 1.84 -20.38
N GLN A 484 12.88 0.83 -20.06
CA GLN A 484 13.26 -0.58 -20.22
C GLN A 484 13.44 -0.99 -21.69
N VAL A 485 12.70 -0.36 -22.61
CA VAL A 485 12.76 -0.63 -24.06
C VAL A 485 13.86 0.19 -24.78
N GLY A 486 14.60 1.05 -24.07
CA GLY A 486 15.80 1.69 -24.63
C GLY A 486 15.56 2.90 -25.52
N SER A 487 14.47 3.65 -25.37
CA SER A 487 14.28 4.92 -26.07
C SER A 487 14.95 6.06 -25.28
N ALA A 488 16.15 6.42 -25.66
CA ALA A 488 16.99 7.50 -25.09
C ALA A 488 16.41 8.92 -25.21
N SER A 489 15.18 9.10 -25.68
CA SER A 489 14.57 10.41 -25.96
C SER A 489 13.55 10.91 -24.94
N TRP A 490 13.20 10.10 -23.91
CA TRP A 490 12.25 10.52 -22.88
C TRP A 490 12.98 11.12 -21.69
N ARG A 491 13.18 12.44 -21.72
CA ARG A 491 13.57 13.17 -20.51
C ARG A 491 12.44 13.05 -19.50
N CYS A 492 12.70 12.34 -18.41
CA CYS A 492 11.78 12.21 -17.29
C CYS A 492 11.65 13.56 -16.55
N ARG A 493 11.04 14.57 -17.18
CA ARG A 493 10.73 15.88 -16.54
C ARG A 493 9.80 15.72 -15.33
N SER A 494 9.04 14.62 -15.28
CA SER A 494 8.09 14.33 -14.20
C SER A 494 8.70 13.89 -12.88
N PHE A 495 10.00 13.55 -12.84
CA PHE A 495 10.66 13.11 -11.59
C PHE A 495 11.87 13.96 -11.18
N GLY A 496 12.12 15.11 -11.84
CA GLY A 496 13.27 15.96 -11.52
C GLY A 496 14.64 15.28 -11.79
N ILE A 497 14.67 14.22 -12.60
CA ILE A 497 15.89 13.52 -12.98
C ILE A 497 16.36 14.10 -14.30
N SER A 498 17.29 15.08 -14.24
CA SER A 498 18.09 15.49 -15.38
C SER A 498 19.24 14.49 -15.55
N TRP A 499 19.35 13.85 -16.71
CA TRP A 499 20.53 13.09 -17.09
C TRP A 499 21.64 14.03 -17.56
N PRO A 500 22.90 13.79 -17.23
CA PRO A 500 23.99 14.40 -17.96
C PRO A 500 23.97 13.87 -19.40
N GLU A 501 24.25 14.75 -20.36
CA GLU A 501 24.38 14.47 -21.80
C GLU A 501 25.42 13.41 -22.10
#